data_fa01647d332811ff07ee0e094608394e
#
_entry.id   fa01647d332811ff07ee0e094608394e
#
_cell.length_a   1.000
_cell.length_b   1.000
_cell.length_c   1.000
_cell.angle_alpha   90.00
_cell.angle_beta   90.00
_cell.angle_gamma   90.00
#
_symmetry.space_group_name_H-M   'P 1'
#
loop_
_entity.id
_entity.type
_entity.pdbx_description
1 polymer ?
#
loop_
_entity_poly.entity_id
_entity_poly.type
_entity_poly.pdbx_seq_one_letter_code
_entity_poly.pdbx_strand_id
1 'polypeptide(L)'
;MKGFIRTAAVSLPMHLGDVNANETEISIAIEALRMQGVQLAVFPELCLCGATLGDLLLQPMVTDACMAAAKRLAGKVGDMTVVVGLPVQNGDRLENCAAVLQGGRIAGLVSKSCPGGALGDDRWFTPGSEPQQDPLAPASRRLFRLGECTFAVVFGSDLASPLGIANAAALSGAEVILCPDAVNALAGGHQARVQQLCSFTAAAHTGCVYACAGFGESTADLVFDGWCGVAENGKLLAEGKRFGMTDSHVIADIDVERLRFKRQRDAGFRNARGGMAARRCPVPVTALADPTPFRLPLMRPIDPVPFLPEGKDADQRMLEIINIQTTALMTRLKAIWCKDITIGISGGLDSTMAVLIAARAFDGLSLPRTGIHAITMPGMGTGKRTKSNADRLMEALGVHALEIDIKPAVLQHFKDIGQPEDLHDTTYENCQARERTQILMDYANKVNGIVLGTGDMSEEALGFCTYNGDHMSMYNPNCTIPKTLMRGLVKYMSENCFGGAVKQVCADILDTPVSPELLPNITGELTQRTEDILGDYALHDFFLYHQQSSGASPEKLRMLALQAFDGVYGEEVVDKQLSTFVKKFYIQQFKRNCVPDGPKVGTVGLSPRGDWQMPSDMVYALWKGQLK
;
A
#
# COMPACT_ATOMS: atom_id res chain seq x y z
N MET A 1 -8.08 -18.65 -2.70
CA MET A 1 -7.58 -17.92 -1.52
C MET A 1 -8.50 -16.74 -1.25
N LYS A 2 -8.86 -16.52 0.02
CA LYS A 2 -9.81 -15.46 0.38
C LYS A 2 -9.22 -14.07 0.08
N GLY A 3 -9.99 -13.21 -0.59
CA GLY A 3 -9.63 -11.81 -0.82
C GLY A 3 -8.72 -11.53 -2.00
N PHE A 4 -8.18 -12.53 -2.69
CA PHE A 4 -7.37 -12.36 -3.89
C PHE A 4 -7.99 -13.04 -5.10
N ILE A 5 -7.73 -12.49 -6.29
CA ILE A 5 -8.04 -13.11 -7.58
C ILE A 5 -6.77 -13.15 -8.43
N ARG A 6 -6.43 -14.34 -8.96
CA ARG A 6 -5.27 -14.52 -9.85
C ARG A 6 -5.69 -14.20 -11.28
N THR A 7 -5.07 -13.18 -11.85
CA THR A 7 -5.40 -12.65 -13.17
C THR A 7 -4.25 -12.81 -14.14
N ALA A 8 -4.57 -12.87 -15.43
CA ALA A 8 -3.58 -12.86 -16.51
C ALA A 8 -3.98 -11.92 -17.64
N ALA A 9 -3.00 -11.18 -18.16
CA ALA A 9 -3.07 -10.50 -19.45
C ALA A 9 -2.17 -11.23 -20.44
N VAL A 10 -2.66 -11.49 -21.65
CA VAL A 10 -1.98 -12.32 -22.65
C VAL A 10 -1.99 -11.63 -23.99
N SER A 11 -0.85 -11.58 -24.68
CA SER A 11 -0.73 -11.18 -26.09
C SER A 11 0.02 -12.28 -26.83
N LEU A 12 -0.59 -12.84 -27.82
CA LEU A 12 -0.04 -13.93 -28.64
C LEU A 12 0.37 -13.42 -30.01
N PRO A 13 1.30 -14.09 -30.70
CA PRO A 13 1.53 -13.84 -32.12
C PRO A 13 0.24 -14.06 -32.92
N MET A 14 -0.13 -13.07 -33.72
CA MET A 14 -1.35 -13.07 -34.50
C MET A 14 -1.11 -13.72 -35.86
N HIS A 15 -2.03 -14.60 -36.28
CA HIS A 15 -2.15 -15.10 -37.66
C HIS A 15 -3.30 -14.35 -38.33
N LEU A 16 -2.99 -13.22 -38.96
CA LEU A 16 -3.99 -12.29 -39.49
C LEU A 16 -4.95 -12.99 -40.48
N GLY A 17 -6.24 -13.03 -40.12
CA GLY A 17 -7.28 -13.71 -40.89
C GLY A 17 -7.39 -15.23 -40.69
N ASP A 18 -6.43 -15.90 -40.04
CA ASP A 18 -6.50 -17.33 -39.76
C ASP A 18 -7.08 -17.61 -38.36
N VAL A 19 -8.41 -17.63 -38.30
CA VAL A 19 -9.15 -17.86 -37.05
C VAL A 19 -8.82 -19.21 -36.41
N ASN A 20 -8.52 -20.25 -37.19
CA ASN A 20 -8.22 -21.57 -36.64
C ASN A 20 -6.82 -21.62 -35.99
N ALA A 21 -5.84 -20.99 -36.62
CA ALA A 21 -4.52 -20.87 -36.02
C ALA A 21 -4.58 -20.06 -34.72
N ASN A 22 -5.26 -18.90 -34.71
CA ASN A 22 -5.44 -18.07 -33.52
C ASN A 22 -6.19 -18.81 -32.41
N GLU A 23 -7.24 -19.55 -32.71
CA GLU A 23 -7.94 -20.40 -31.74
C GLU A 23 -7.00 -21.43 -31.10
N THR A 24 -6.12 -22.04 -31.91
CA THR A 24 -5.16 -23.05 -31.44
C THR A 24 -4.17 -22.43 -30.45
N GLU A 25 -3.56 -21.29 -30.77
CA GLU A 25 -2.63 -20.57 -29.89
C GLU A 25 -3.33 -20.13 -28.60
N ILE A 26 -4.54 -19.57 -28.70
CA ILE A 26 -5.33 -19.20 -27.52
C ILE A 26 -5.63 -20.42 -26.63
N SER A 27 -5.96 -21.57 -27.27
CA SER A 27 -6.23 -22.80 -26.51
C SER A 27 -5.02 -23.32 -25.75
N ILE A 28 -3.82 -23.26 -26.35
CA ILE A 28 -2.57 -23.61 -25.69
C ILE A 28 -2.29 -22.68 -24.51
N ALA A 29 -2.46 -21.37 -24.71
CA ALA A 29 -2.29 -20.39 -23.65
C ALA A 29 -3.28 -20.61 -22.48
N ILE A 30 -4.55 -20.89 -22.76
CA ILE A 30 -5.58 -21.22 -21.76
C ILE A 30 -5.13 -22.39 -20.87
N GLU A 31 -4.62 -23.46 -21.47
CA GLU A 31 -4.16 -24.62 -20.71
C GLU A 31 -2.95 -24.28 -19.82
N ALA A 32 -1.98 -23.54 -20.34
CA ALA A 32 -0.81 -23.09 -19.58
C ALA A 32 -1.20 -22.18 -18.40
N LEU A 33 -2.14 -21.27 -18.60
CA LEU A 33 -2.65 -20.39 -17.54
C LEU A 33 -3.41 -21.15 -16.45
N ARG A 34 -4.20 -22.15 -16.87
CA ARG A 34 -4.94 -23.02 -15.94
C ARG A 34 -3.99 -23.79 -15.02
N MET A 35 -2.88 -24.29 -15.54
CA MET A 35 -1.84 -24.96 -14.75
C MET A 35 -1.19 -24.04 -13.71
N GLN A 36 -1.19 -22.72 -13.96
CA GLN A 36 -0.68 -21.71 -13.02
C GLN A 36 -1.76 -21.18 -12.06
N GLY A 37 -2.96 -21.75 -12.10
CA GLY A 37 -4.07 -21.40 -11.22
C GLY A 37 -4.69 -20.03 -11.54
N VAL A 38 -4.58 -19.56 -12.80
CA VAL A 38 -5.25 -18.33 -13.22
C VAL A 38 -6.75 -18.53 -13.18
N GLN A 39 -7.47 -17.56 -12.64
CA GLN A 39 -8.93 -17.57 -12.50
C GLN A 39 -9.61 -16.65 -13.51
N LEU A 40 -8.91 -15.60 -13.93
CA LEU A 40 -9.46 -14.57 -14.80
C LEU A 40 -8.39 -14.11 -15.81
N ALA A 41 -8.61 -14.31 -17.11
CA ALA A 41 -7.66 -13.96 -18.15
C ALA A 41 -8.29 -13.07 -19.23
N VAL A 42 -7.49 -12.16 -19.81
CA VAL A 42 -7.90 -11.33 -20.94
C VAL A 42 -6.89 -11.41 -22.08
N PHE A 43 -7.41 -11.59 -23.29
CA PHE A 43 -6.71 -11.52 -24.56
C PHE A 43 -7.03 -10.20 -25.27
N PRO A 44 -6.24 -9.79 -26.29
CA PRO A 44 -6.44 -8.53 -26.98
C PRO A 44 -7.78 -8.39 -27.70
N GLU A 45 -8.09 -7.16 -28.06
CA GLU A 45 -9.17 -6.82 -28.99
C GLU A 45 -9.01 -7.57 -30.32
N LEU A 46 -10.10 -8.14 -30.84
CA LEU A 46 -10.14 -8.87 -32.10
C LEU A 46 -9.12 -10.03 -32.25
N CYS A 47 -8.65 -10.59 -31.11
CA CYS A 47 -7.61 -11.61 -31.10
C CYS A 47 -7.97 -12.93 -31.83
N LEU A 48 -9.23 -13.14 -32.21
CA LEU A 48 -9.61 -14.30 -33.00
C LEU A 48 -9.34 -14.14 -34.49
N CYS A 49 -9.34 -12.92 -35.03
CA CYS A 49 -9.14 -12.70 -36.47
C CYS A 49 -8.03 -11.70 -36.81
N GLY A 50 -7.62 -10.89 -35.87
CA GLY A 50 -6.73 -9.74 -36.03
C GLY A 50 -7.48 -8.41 -36.12
N ALA A 51 -6.90 -7.38 -35.55
CA ALA A 51 -7.47 -6.03 -35.47
C ALA A 51 -7.32 -5.26 -36.80
N THR A 52 -6.44 -5.69 -37.67
CA THR A 52 -6.04 -4.98 -38.90
C THR A 52 -6.60 -5.63 -40.19
N LEU A 53 -7.69 -6.40 -40.10
CA LEU A 53 -8.32 -7.03 -41.26
C LEU A 53 -9.01 -6.06 -42.24
N GLY A 54 -9.30 -4.83 -41.81
CA GLY A 54 -9.92 -3.82 -42.65
C GLY A 54 -11.31 -4.24 -43.15
N ASP A 55 -11.60 -3.99 -44.44
CA ASP A 55 -12.92 -4.29 -45.05
C ASP A 55 -13.28 -5.78 -45.04
N LEU A 56 -12.32 -6.69 -44.79
CA LEU A 56 -12.62 -8.13 -44.65
C LEU A 56 -13.47 -8.43 -43.41
N LEU A 57 -13.47 -7.56 -42.41
CA LEU A 57 -14.35 -7.67 -41.23
C LEU A 57 -15.84 -7.64 -41.59
N LEU A 58 -16.20 -7.04 -42.73
CA LEU A 58 -17.59 -6.99 -43.23
C LEU A 58 -18.07 -8.30 -43.85
N GLN A 59 -17.19 -9.29 -44.02
CA GLN A 59 -17.55 -10.58 -44.59
C GLN A 59 -18.17 -11.49 -43.53
N PRO A 60 -19.41 -12.00 -43.71
CA PRO A 60 -20.07 -12.87 -42.73
C PRO A 60 -19.26 -14.11 -42.35
N MET A 61 -18.48 -14.65 -43.27
CA MET A 61 -17.65 -15.81 -43.01
C MET A 61 -16.61 -15.55 -41.88
N VAL A 62 -16.14 -14.32 -41.72
CA VAL A 62 -15.18 -13.95 -40.64
C VAL A 62 -15.89 -13.91 -39.28
N THR A 63 -17.05 -13.26 -39.21
CA THR A 63 -17.83 -13.17 -37.96
C THR A 63 -18.33 -14.54 -37.52
N ASP A 64 -18.80 -15.40 -38.49
CA ASP A 64 -19.25 -16.75 -38.20
C ASP A 64 -18.11 -17.66 -37.72
N ALA A 65 -16.94 -17.59 -38.36
CA ALA A 65 -15.75 -18.33 -37.92
C ALA A 65 -15.30 -17.93 -36.53
N CYS A 66 -15.25 -16.63 -36.23
CA CYS A 66 -14.87 -16.11 -34.91
C CYS A 66 -15.86 -16.55 -33.80
N MET A 67 -17.16 -16.47 -34.09
CA MET A 67 -18.19 -16.93 -33.14
C MET A 67 -18.11 -18.43 -32.88
N ALA A 68 -17.87 -19.23 -33.94
CA ALA A 68 -17.67 -20.67 -33.81
C ALA A 68 -16.42 -21.01 -33.00
N ALA A 69 -15.31 -20.31 -33.22
CA ALA A 69 -14.08 -20.44 -32.44
C ALA A 69 -14.30 -20.08 -30.96
N ALA A 70 -14.97 -18.96 -30.66
CA ALA A 70 -15.30 -18.57 -29.29
C ALA A 70 -16.13 -19.63 -28.54
N LYS A 71 -17.11 -20.28 -29.25
CA LYS A 71 -17.89 -21.40 -28.69
C LYS A 71 -17.02 -22.63 -28.41
N ARG A 72 -16.06 -22.97 -29.28
CA ARG A 72 -15.14 -24.09 -29.05
C ARG A 72 -14.17 -23.81 -27.89
N LEU A 73 -13.63 -22.60 -27.83
CA LEU A 73 -12.79 -22.15 -26.72
C LEU A 73 -13.54 -22.21 -25.39
N ALA A 74 -14.82 -21.81 -25.36
CA ALA A 74 -15.63 -21.90 -24.15
C ALA A 74 -15.69 -23.33 -23.58
N GLY A 75 -15.65 -24.36 -24.44
CA GLY A 75 -15.57 -25.77 -24.03
C GLY A 75 -14.23 -26.15 -23.36
N LYS A 76 -13.18 -25.33 -23.50
CA LYS A 76 -11.82 -25.62 -23.00
C LYS A 76 -11.44 -24.86 -21.74
N VAL A 77 -12.13 -23.77 -21.41
CA VAL A 77 -11.75 -22.88 -20.27
C VAL A 77 -12.00 -23.49 -18.90
N GLY A 78 -12.89 -24.49 -18.78
CA GLY A 78 -13.22 -25.09 -17.48
C GLY A 78 -13.90 -24.07 -16.56
N ASP A 79 -13.42 -23.99 -15.34
CA ASP A 79 -13.86 -23.04 -14.29
C ASP A 79 -13.13 -21.67 -14.36
N MET A 80 -12.05 -21.56 -15.15
CA MET A 80 -11.39 -20.29 -15.44
C MET A 80 -12.31 -19.42 -16.29
N THR A 81 -12.30 -18.12 -16.06
CA THR A 81 -12.98 -17.14 -16.92
C THR A 81 -11.98 -16.53 -17.88
N VAL A 82 -12.30 -16.57 -19.17
CA VAL A 82 -11.45 -16.05 -20.24
C VAL A 82 -12.21 -15.04 -21.08
N VAL A 83 -11.56 -13.93 -21.42
CA VAL A 83 -12.10 -12.89 -22.29
C VAL A 83 -11.31 -12.86 -23.59
N VAL A 84 -12.01 -13.04 -24.73
CA VAL A 84 -11.43 -13.00 -26.09
C VAL A 84 -12.16 -11.99 -26.96
N GLY A 85 -11.42 -11.25 -27.79
CA GLY A 85 -11.95 -10.25 -28.71
C GLY A 85 -12.39 -10.86 -30.07
N LEU A 86 -13.57 -10.44 -30.57
CA LEU A 86 -14.11 -10.89 -31.85
C LEU A 86 -15.10 -9.88 -32.46
N PRO A 87 -15.25 -9.83 -33.78
CA PRO A 87 -16.34 -9.09 -34.42
C PRO A 87 -17.66 -9.89 -34.33
N VAL A 88 -18.77 -9.20 -34.06
CA VAL A 88 -20.09 -9.81 -33.91
C VAL A 88 -21.11 -9.09 -34.77
N GLN A 89 -21.81 -9.85 -35.63
CA GLN A 89 -22.96 -9.35 -36.40
C GLN A 89 -24.20 -9.28 -35.49
N ASN A 90 -24.80 -8.11 -35.36
CA ASN A 90 -26.01 -7.87 -34.57
C ASN A 90 -27.06 -7.17 -35.45
N GLY A 91 -27.89 -7.96 -36.11
CA GLY A 91 -28.80 -7.47 -37.17
C GLY A 91 -28.01 -6.89 -38.34
N ASP A 92 -28.23 -5.64 -38.66
CA ASP A 92 -27.51 -4.88 -39.70
C ASP A 92 -26.22 -4.18 -39.18
N ARG A 93 -25.90 -4.36 -37.90
CA ARG A 93 -24.76 -3.71 -37.24
C ARG A 93 -23.62 -4.68 -37.05
N LEU A 94 -22.40 -4.24 -37.29
CA LEU A 94 -21.20 -4.94 -36.88
C LEU A 94 -20.65 -4.29 -35.59
N GLU A 95 -20.44 -5.09 -34.58
CA GLU A 95 -19.97 -4.64 -33.28
C GLU A 95 -18.62 -5.30 -32.92
N ASN A 96 -17.68 -4.52 -32.43
CA ASN A 96 -16.44 -5.02 -31.88
C ASN A 96 -16.70 -5.48 -30.43
N CYS A 97 -16.59 -6.77 -30.18
CA CYS A 97 -17.01 -7.40 -28.95
C CYS A 97 -15.88 -8.15 -28.24
N ALA A 98 -16.02 -8.25 -26.92
CA ALA A 98 -15.30 -9.18 -26.07
C ALA A 98 -16.27 -10.26 -25.56
N ALA A 99 -15.97 -11.52 -25.82
CA ALA A 99 -16.73 -12.65 -25.30
C ALA A 99 -16.16 -13.11 -23.96
N VAL A 100 -17.01 -13.19 -22.96
CA VAL A 100 -16.68 -13.76 -21.65
C VAL A 100 -17.02 -15.24 -21.65
N LEU A 101 -16.01 -16.08 -21.56
CA LEU A 101 -16.11 -17.56 -21.68
C LEU A 101 -15.94 -18.18 -20.29
N GLN A 102 -16.86 -19.06 -19.89
CA GLN A 102 -16.73 -19.89 -18.71
C GLN A 102 -17.68 -21.08 -18.73
N GLY A 103 -17.26 -22.21 -18.19
CA GLY A 103 -18.12 -23.35 -17.92
C GLY A 103 -18.77 -23.93 -19.19
N GLY A 104 -18.06 -23.99 -20.30
CA GLY A 104 -18.53 -24.54 -21.56
C GLY A 104 -19.41 -23.61 -22.39
N ARG A 105 -19.59 -22.34 -21.99
CA ARG A 105 -20.48 -21.41 -22.69
C ARG A 105 -19.91 -19.99 -22.77
N ILE A 106 -20.44 -19.20 -23.68
CA ILE A 106 -20.28 -17.74 -23.68
C ILE A 106 -21.25 -17.19 -22.63
N ALA A 107 -20.70 -16.64 -21.53
CA ALA A 107 -21.46 -16.10 -20.43
C ALA A 107 -22.02 -14.69 -20.74
N GLY A 108 -21.43 -14.00 -21.71
CA GLY A 108 -21.89 -12.70 -22.17
C GLY A 108 -20.98 -12.08 -23.22
N LEU A 109 -21.54 -11.14 -23.97
CA LEU A 109 -20.84 -10.33 -24.95
C LEU A 109 -20.82 -8.89 -24.48
N VAL A 110 -19.64 -8.24 -24.54
CA VAL A 110 -19.46 -6.82 -24.22
C VAL A 110 -18.96 -6.11 -25.46
N SER A 111 -19.71 -5.11 -25.92
CA SER A 111 -19.36 -4.31 -27.09
C SER A 111 -18.55 -3.11 -26.74
N LYS A 112 -17.62 -2.72 -27.61
CA LYS A 112 -16.87 -1.47 -27.54
C LYS A 112 -17.82 -0.28 -27.63
N SER A 113 -17.71 0.64 -26.67
CA SER A 113 -18.63 1.79 -26.60
C SER A 113 -18.22 2.92 -27.52
N CYS A 114 -16.90 3.11 -27.71
CA CYS A 114 -16.33 4.17 -28.53
C CYS A 114 -15.39 3.58 -29.59
N PRO A 115 -15.93 3.06 -30.72
CA PRO A 115 -15.09 2.75 -31.87
C PRO A 115 -14.36 3.99 -32.37
N GLY A 116 -13.20 3.81 -33.00
CA GLY A 116 -12.37 4.89 -33.51
C GLY A 116 -10.94 4.82 -32.98
N GLY A 117 -10.23 5.93 -33.06
CA GLY A 117 -8.82 6.01 -32.67
C GLY A 117 -7.86 5.64 -33.80
N ALA A 118 -6.67 5.12 -33.45
CA ALA A 118 -5.61 4.85 -34.43
C ALA A 118 -5.96 3.79 -35.47
N LEU A 119 -6.83 2.84 -35.12
CA LEU A 119 -7.33 1.83 -36.04
C LEU A 119 -8.34 2.38 -37.05
N GLY A 120 -9.00 3.52 -36.77
CA GLY A 120 -10.13 4.00 -37.57
C GLY A 120 -11.26 3.00 -37.64
N ASP A 121 -11.46 2.22 -36.59
CA ASP A 121 -12.38 1.10 -36.54
C ASP A 121 -13.86 1.52 -36.54
N ASP A 122 -14.15 2.80 -36.33
CA ASP A 122 -15.45 3.44 -36.54
C ASP A 122 -15.94 3.39 -38.03
N ARG A 123 -15.02 3.10 -38.96
CA ARG A 123 -15.38 2.77 -40.35
C ARG A 123 -16.23 1.51 -40.46
N TRP A 124 -15.99 0.51 -39.63
CA TRP A 124 -16.62 -0.80 -39.71
C TRP A 124 -17.57 -1.09 -38.55
N PHE A 125 -17.21 -0.64 -37.34
CA PHE A 125 -17.95 -0.98 -36.14
C PHE A 125 -18.87 0.16 -35.69
N THR A 126 -20.05 -0.25 -35.24
CA THR A 126 -20.98 0.66 -34.57
C THR A 126 -20.77 0.61 -33.05
N PRO A 127 -21.01 1.74 -32.34
CA PRO A 127 -21.01 1.73 -30.88
C PRO A 127 -21.93 0.67 -30.29
N GLY A 128 -21.48 0.06 -29.19
CA GLY A 128 -22.24 -0.97 -28.48
C GLY A 128 -23.60 -0.48 -27.99
N SER A 129 -24.57 -1.37 -28.02
CA SER A 129 -25.94 -1.11 -27.58
C SER A 129 -26.07 -1.05 -26.06
N GLU A 130 -27.16 -0.46 -25.55
CA GLU A 130 -27.50 -0.54 -24.14
C GLU A 130 -27.78 -2.00 -23.70
N PRO A 131 -27.54 -2.33 -22.41
CA PRO A 131 -27.69 -3.68 -21.89
C PRO A 131 -29.11 -4.22 -22.08
N GLN A 132 -29.20 -5.44 -22.61
CA GLN A 132 -30.43 -6.23 -22.71
C GLN A 132 -30.39 -7.39 -21.69
N GLN A 133 -31.56 -8.03 -21.47
CA GLN A 133 -31.65 -9.18 -20.57
C GLN A 133 -30.89 -10.41 -21.10
N ASP A 134 -30.87 -10.59 -22.41
CA ASP A 134 -30.11 -11.67 -23.06
C ASP A 134 -28.60 -11.43 -22.91
N PRO A 135 -27.85 -12.30 -22.21
CA PRO A 135 -26.41 -12.17 -22.08
C PRO A 135 -25.65 -12.32 -23.41
N LEU A 136 -26.23 -12.93 -24.42
CA LEU A 136 -25.63 -13.07 -25.74
C LEU A 136 -25.95 -11.89 -26.67
N ALA A 137 -26.87 -11.00 -26.31
CA ALA A 137 -27.03 -9.72 -26.99
C ALA A 137 -25.87 -8.81 -26.65
N PRO A 138 -25.06 -8.34 -27.61
CA PRO A 138 -23.95 -7.44 -27.34
C PRO A 138 -24.41 -6.18 -26.60
N ALA A 139 -23.65 -5.76 -25.58
CA ALA A 139 -23.97 -4.60 -24.77
C ALA A 139 -22.72 -3.88 -24.31
N SER A 140 -22.73 -2.55 -24.32
CA SER A 140 -21.61 -1.70 -23.92
C SER A 140 -21.32 -1.72 -22.41
N ARG A 141 -22.25 -2.17 -21.58
CA ARG A 141 -22.15 -2.17 -20.12
C ARG A 141 -22.70 -3.46 -19.54
N ARG A 142 -21.83 -4.26 -18.93
CA ARG A 142 -22.19 -5.50 -18.26
C ARG A 142 -21.20 -5.79 -17.15
N LEU A 143 -21.70 -6.24 -16.01
CA LEU A 143 -20.89 -6.71 -14.90
C LEU A 143 -20.94 -8.23 -14.82
N PHE A 144 -19.86 -8.83 -14.36
CA PHE A 144 -19.74 -10.26 -14.10
C PHE A 144 -19.28 -10.48 -12.68
N ARG A 145 -19.81 -11.51 -12.02
CA ARG A 145 -19.38 -11.90 -10.68
C ARG A 145 -18.75 -13.28 -10.72
N LEU A 146 -17.48 -13.34 -10.34
CA LEU A 146 -16.68 -14.56 -10.25
C LEU A 146 -16.29 -14.77 -8.78
N GLY A 147 -16.98 -15.70 -8.11
CA GLY A 147 -16.86 -15.82 -6.65
C GLY A 147 -17.23 -14.53 -5.94
N GLU A 148 -16.28 -14.02 -5.13
CA GLU A 148 -16.46 -12.76 -4.42
C GLU A 148 -16.08 -11.52 -5.28
N CYS A 149 -15.42 -11.69 -6.43
CA CYS A 149 -14.95 -10.59 -7.26
C CYS A 149 -15.99 -10.19 -8.30
N THR A 150 -16.28 -8.90 -8.40
CA THR A 150 -17.07 -8.33 -9.50
C THR A 150 -16.12 -7.65 -10.49
N PHE A 151 -16.24 -8.00 -11.78
CA PHE A 151 -15.43 -7.40 -12.83
C PHE A 151 -16.27 -6.87 -13.99
N ALA A 152 -15.66 -6.01 -14.79
CA ALA A 152 -16.19 -5.55 -16.07
C ALA A 152 -15.13 -5.68 -17.16
N VAL A 153 -15.59 -5.76 -18.41
CA VAL A 153 -14.72 -5.61 -19.58
C VAL A 153 -14.88 -4.19 -20.11
N VAL A 154 -13.76 -3.50 -20.34
CA VAL A 154 -13.71 -2.12 -20.84
C VAL A 154 -12.56 -2.02 -21.83
N PHE A 155 -12.85 -1.71 -23.09
CA PHE A 155 -11.83 -1.61 -24.15
C PHE A 155 -10.85 -0.45 -23.88
N GLY A 156 -9.65 -0.52 -24.46
CA GLY A 156 -8.62 0.50 -24.26
C GLY A 156 -9.07 1.91 -24.65
N SER A 157 -9.79 2.06 -25.76
CA SER A 157 -10.39 3.33 -26.16
C SER A 157 -11.45 3.84 -25.17
N ASP A 158 -12.24 2.93 -24.59
CA ASP A 158 -13.25 3.25 -23.58
C ASP A 158 -12.60 3.64 -22.24
N LEU A 159 -11.45 3.05 -21.90
CA LEU A 159 -10.64 3.44 -20.75
C LEU A 159 -10.10 4.87 -20.89
N ALA A 160 -9.70 5.23 -22.11
CA ALA A 160 -9.19 6.56 -22.44
C ALA A 160 -10.30 7.61 -22.66
N SER A 161 -11.55 7.18 -22.79
CA SER A 161 -12.67 8.04 -23.15
C SER A 161 -12.98 9.10 -22.07
N PRO A 162 -13.16 10.38 -22.47
CA PRO A 162 -13.60 11.43 -21.55
C PRO A 162 -15.01 11.18 -20.98
N LEU A 163 -15.79 10.26 -21.57
CA LEU A 163 -17.09 9.85 -21.04
C LEU A 163 -17.00 9.04 -19.73
N GLY A 164 -15.78 8.65 -19.33
CA GLY A 164 -15.54 7.99 -18.06
C GLY A 164 -16.17 6.59 -17.95
N ILE A 165 -16.21 5.81 -19.04
CA ILE A 165 -16.84 4.48 -19.11
C ILE A 165 -16.25 3.53 -18.07
N ALA A 166 -14.92 3.49 -17.94
CA ALA A 166 -14.24 2.69 -16.93
C ALA A 166 -14.58 3.12 -15.50
N ASN A 167 -14.64 4.43 -15.23
CA ASN A 167 -15.09 4.97 -13.95
C ASN A 167 -16.54 4.58 -13.66
N ALA A 168 -17.41 4.61 -14.67
CA ALA A 168 -18.80 4.19 -14.53
C ALA A 168 -18.92 2.71 -14.16
N ALA A 169 -18.12 1.83 -14.76
CA ALA A 169 -18.06 0.41 -14.40
C ALA A 169 -17.60 0.21 -12.95
N ALA A 170 -16.53 0.90 -12.51
CA ALA A 170 -16.03 0.85 -11.14
C ALA A 170 -17.08 1.35 -10.12
N LEU A 171 -17.75 2.48 -10.39
CA LEU A 171 -18.81 3.02 -9.55
C LEU A 171 -20.06 2.13 -9.53
N SER A 172 -20.31 1.36 -10.60
CA SER A 172 -21.38 0.36 -10.64
C SER A 172 -21.05 -0.92 -9.87
N GLY A 173 -19.80 -1.09 -9.44
CA GLY A 173 -19.39 -2.19 -8.57
C GLY A 173 -18.21 -3.03 -9.08
N ALA A 174 -17.70 -2.82 -10.30
CA ALA A 174 -16.55 -3.56 -10.79
C ALA A 174 -15.32 -3.28 -9.91
N GLU A 175 -14.71 -4.33 -9.39
CA GLU A 175 -13.48 -4.27 -8.57
C GLU A 175 -12.25 -4.53 -9.45
N VAL A 176 -12.46 -5.26 -10.55
CA VAL A 176 -11.43 -5.52 -11.56
C VAL A 176 -11.97 -5.11 -12.92
N ILE A 177 -11.14 -4.45 -13.72
CA ILE A 177 -11.40 -4.14 -15.12
C ILE A 177 -10.50 -5.01 -15.99
N LEU A 178 -11.08 -5.75 -16.91
CA LEU A 178 -10.37 -6.43 -17.99
C LEU A 178 -10.37 -5.53 -19.20
N CYS A 179 -9.19 -5.19 -19.68
CA CYS A 179 -9.03 -4.20 -20.73
C CYS A 179 -8.35 -4.82 -21.97
N PRO A 180 -9.14 -5.41 -22.90
CA PRO A 180 -8.63 -5.74 -24.21
C PRO A 180 -8.38 -4.46 -25.03
N ASP A 181 -7.27 -4.42 -25.75
CA ASP A 181 -6.90 -3.26 -26.57
C ASP A 181 -6.18 -3.68 -27.85
N ALA A 182 -6.22 -2.77 -28.84
CA ALA A 182 -5.44 -2.85 -30.07
C ALA A 182 -5.02 -1.43 -30.46
N VAL A 183 -4.04 -0.90 -29.75
CA VAL A 183 -3.48 0.42 -29.99
C VAL A 183 -2.07 0.33 -30.56
N ASN A 184 -1.79 1.12 -31.59
CA ASN A 184 -0.47 1.17 -32.21
C ASN A 184 0.62 1.70 -31.26
N ALA A 185 1.81 1.17 -31.41
CA ALA A 185 2.97 1.61 -30.67
C ALA A 185 3.47 2.96 -31.20
N LEU A 186 3.62 3.92 -30.31
CA LEU A 186 4.23 5.23 -30.57
C LEU A 186 5.38 5.46 -29.61
N ALA A 187 6.37 6.23 -30.06
CA ALA A 187 7.49 6.63 -29.18
C ALA A 187 6.94 7.43 -27.98
N GLY A 188 7.25 6.97 -26.76
CA GLY A 188 6.71 7.54 -25.51
C GLY A 188 5.29 7.05 -25.13
N GLY A 189 4.54 6.43 -26.03
CA GLY A 189 3.16 5.99 -25.79
C GLY A 189 3.01 4.94 -24.68
N HIS A 190 3.99 4.08 -24.51
CA HIS A 190 3.98 3.09 -23.41
C HIS A 190 3.93 3.75 -22.03
N GLN A 191 4.77 4.75 -21.78
CA GLN A 191 4.77 5.45 -20.49
C GLN A 191 3.43 6.12 -20.21
N ALA A 192 2.81 6.73 -21.23
CA ALA A 192 1.48 7.33 -21.11
C ALA A 192 0.41 6.29 -20.75
N ARG A 193 0.43 5.09 -21.36
CA ARG A 193 -0.48 3.98 -21.03
C ARG A 193 -0.31 3.51 -19.58
N VAL A 194 0.93 3.28 -19.13
CA VAL A 194 1.21 2.90 -17.74
C VAL A 194 0.68 3.95 -16.78
N GLN A 195 0.95 5.24 -17.05
CA GLN A 195 0.47 6.35 -16.22
C GLN A 195 -1.06 6.41 -16.19
N GLN A 196 -1.73 6.20 -17.32
CA GLN A 196 -3.18 6.18 -17.41
C GLN A 196 -3.78 5.03 -16.58
N LEU A 197 -3.23 3.80 -16.70
CA LEU A 197 -3.66 2.66 -15.89
C LEU A 197 -3.50 2.93 -14.40
N CYS A 198 -2.34 3.42 -13.99
CA CYS A 198 -2.07 3.74 -12.60
C CYS A 198 -3.00 4.85 -12.08
N SER A 199 -3.20 5.92 -12.83
CA SER A 199 -4.08 7.02 -12.44
C SER A 199 -5.54 6.57 -12.32
N PHE A 200 -6.04 5.79 -13.28
CA PHE A 200 -7.39 5.24 -13.24
C PHE A 200 -7.59 4.31 -12.03
N THR A 201 -6.67 3.35 -11.83
CA THR A 201 -6.79 2.38 -10.74
C THR A 201 -6.66 3.02 -9.36
N ALA A 202 -5.90 4.12 -9.23
CA ALA A 202 -5.81 4.92 -8.02
C ALA A 202 -7.13 5.63 -7.71
N ALA A 203 -7.69 6.34 -8.70
CA ALA A 203 -8.90 7.14 -8.54
C ALA A 203 -10.15 6.28 -8.29
N ALA A 204 -10.24 5.11 -8.93
CA ALA A 204 -11.39 4.22 -8.86
C ALA A 204 -11.25 3.10 -7.82
N HIS A 205 -10.10 3.00 -7.13
CA HIS A 205 -9.76 1.88 -6.26
C HIS A 205 -10.11 0.53 -6.90
N THR A 206 -9.48 0.26 -8.06
CA THR A 206 -9.70 -0.96 -8.86
C THR A 206 -8.40 -1.69 -9.14
N GLY A 207 -8.52 -2.96 -9.58
CA GLY A 207 -7.53 -3.62 -10.42
C GLY A 207 -7.82 -3.40 -11.90
N CYS A 208 -6.79 -3.35 -12.74
CA CYS A 208 -6.93 -3.33 -14.19
C CYS A 208 -5.94 -4.33 -14.81
N VAL A 209 -6.46 -5.21 -15.67
CA VAL A 209 -5.71 -6.25 -16.41
C VAL A 209 -5.78 -5.88 -17.88
N TYR A 210 -4.66 -5.45 -18.45
CA TYR A 210 -4.59 -4.86 -19.79
C TYR A 210 -3.82 -5.76 -20.74
N ALA A 211 -4.40 -6.08 -21.90
CA ALA A 211 -3.80 -6.88 -22.96
C ALA A 211 -3.93 -6.19 -24.31
N CYS A 212 -2.80 -5.89 -24.95
CA CYS A 212 -2.75 -5.23 -26.25
C CYS A 212 -2.37 -6.20 -27.37
N ALA A 213 -2.91 -5.96 -28.56
CA ALA A 213 -2.47 -6.62 -29.80
C ALA A 213 -0.96 -6.46 -30.01
N GLY A 214 -0.33 -7.44 -30.65
CA GLY A 214 1.11 -7.53 -30.78
C GLY A 214 1.58 -7.97 -32.16
N PHE A 215 2.63 -8.78 -32.18
CA PHE A 215 3.25 -9.28 -33.40
C PHE A 215 2.26 -10.06 -34.27
N GLY A 216 2.36 -9.89 -35.60
CA GLY A 216 1.54 -10.58 -36.60
C GLY A 216 0.34 -9.79 -37.14
N GLU A 217 0.00 -8.65 -36.51
CA GLU A 217 -0.91 -7.67 -37.10
C GLU A 217 -0.27 -7.00 -38.33
N SER A 218 -1.09 -6.43 -39.24
CA SER A 218 -0.60 -5.72 -40.42
C SER A 218 0.33 -4.56 -40.01
N THR A 219 1.42 -4.42 -40.76
CA THR A 219 2.38 -3.32 -40.58
C THR A 219 2.17 -2.16 -41.55
N ALA A 220 1.02 -2.14 -42.23
CA ALA A 220 0.62 -1.02 -43.06
C ALA A 220 0.28 0.17 -42.18
N ASP A 221 1.22 1.10 -42.05
CA ASP A 221 1.18 2.34 -41.23
C ASP A 221 1.17 2.12 -39.71
N LEU A 222 0.88 0.92 -39.20
CA LEU A 222 0.75 0.64 -37.78
C LEU A 222 1.71 -0.47 -37.33
N VAL A 223 2.18 -0.40 -36.09
CA VAL A 223 2.93 -1.47 -35.41
C VAL A 223 2.36 -1.62 -34.02
N PHE A 224 2.20 -2.86 -33.56
CA PHE A 224 1.66 -3.17 -32.25
C PHE A 224 2.74 -3.78 -31.35
N ASP A 225 2.78 -3.38 -30.09
CA ASP A 225 3.87 -3.76 -29.19
C ASP A 225 3.62 -5.00 -28.31
N GLY A 226 2.38 -5.50 -28.29
CA GLY A 226 2.01 -6.68 -27.49
C GLY A 226 2.13 -6.48 -25.98
N TRP A 227 2.02 -5.23 -25.51
CA TRP A 227 2.15 -4.95 -24.08
C TRP A 227 1.01 -5.53 -23.27
N CYS A 228 1.38 -6.24 -22.20
CA CYS A 228 0.50 -6.75 -21.16
C CYS A 228 0.86 -6.11 -19.83
N GLY A 229 -0.15 -5.70 -19.05
CA GLY A 229 0.09 -5.09 -17.75
C GLY A 229 -1.03 -5.36 -16.74
N VAL A 230 -0.68 -5.47 -15.47
CA VAL A 230 -1.64 -5.57 -14.37
C VAL A 230 -1.34 -4.44 -13.38
N ALA A 231 -2.33 -3.58 -13.14
CA ALA A 231 -2.24 -2.49 -12.18
C ALA A 231 -3.31 -2.62 -11.10
N GLU A 232 -3.00 -2.18 -9.87
CA GLU A 232 -3.92 -2.16 -8.74
C GLU A 232 -3.72 -0.90 -7.92
N ASN A 233 -4.80 -0.15 -7.69
CA ASN A 233 -4.81 1.00 -6.77
C ASN A 233 -3.61 1.94 -6.94
N GLY A 234 -3.27 2.27 -8.18
CA GLY A 234 -2.21 3.23 -8.53
C GLY A 234 -0.82 2.63 -8.73
N LYS A 235 -0.64 1.32 -8.56
CA LYS A 235 0.64 0.65 -8.76
C LYS A 235 0.57 -0.38 -9.88
N LEU A 236 1.59 -0.41 -10.73
CA LEU A 236 1.82 -1.50 -11.66
C LEU A 236 2.35 -2.70 -10.87
N LEU A 237 1.62 -3.83 -10.89
CA LEU A 237 2.01 -5.06 -10.20
C LEU A 237 2.93 -5.92 -11.06
N ALA A 238 2.63 -6.00 -12.37
CA ALA A 238 3.39 -6.77 -13.33
C ALA A 238 3.24 -6.18 -14.74
N GLU A 239 4.28 -6.32 -15.54
CA GLU A 239 4.26 -5.95 -16.96
C GLU A 239 5.03 -6.96 -17.82
N GLY A 240 4.54 -7.20 -19.06
CA GLY A 240 5.13 -8.08 -20.05
C GLY A 240 6.15 -7.38 -20.94
N LYS A 241 6.90 -8.21 -21.66
CA LYS A 241 7.83 -7.73 -22.69
C LYS A 241 7.05 -7.14 -23.86
N ARG A 242 7.57 -6.11 -24.48
CA ARG A 242 7.06 -5.46 -25.69
C ARG A 242 7.85 -5.85 -26.92
N PHE A 243 7.23 -5.79 -28.08
CA PHE A 243 7.86 -6.05 -29.39
C PHE A 243 8.46 -7.47 -29.50
N GLY A 244 7.88 -8.43 -28.77
CA GLY A 244 8.27 -9.84 -28.90
C GLY A 244 7.60 -10.51 -30.10
N MET A 245 8.30 -11.48 -30.72
CA MET A 245 7.77 -12.33 -31.76
C MET A 245 7.13 -13.62 -31.21
N THR A 246 7.18 -13.81 -29.91
CA THR A 246 6.57 -14.91 -29.16
C THR A 246 5.49 -14.38 -28.25
N ASP A 247 4.78 -15.26 -27.54
CA ASP A 247 3.81 -14.90 -26.52
C ASP A 247 4.39 -13.94 -25.48
N SER A 248 3.58 -12.96 -25.11
CA SER A 248 3.82 -12.10 -23.95
C SER A 248 2.64 -12.28 -23.01
N HIS A 249 2.89 -12.68 -21.79
CA HIS A 249 1.85 -12.76 -20.76
C HIS A 249 2.40 -12.33 -19.40
N VAL A 250 1.50 -11.87 -18.57
CA VAL A 250 1.78 -11.55 -17.16
C VAL A 250 0.69 -12.09 -16.28
N ILE A 251 1.07 -12.59 -15.12
CA ILE A 251 0.17 -13.07 -14.08
C ILE A 251 0.40 -12.25 -12.84
N ALA A 252 -0.69 -11.80 -12.21
CA ALA A 252 -0.63 -11.13 -10.92
C ALA A 252 -1.89 -11.41 -10.10
N ASP A 253 -1.74 -11.43 -8.78
CA ASP A 253 -2.82 -11.58 -7.83
C ASP A 253 -3.31 -10.19 -7.38
N ILE A 254 -4.57 -9.85 -7.70
CA ILE A 254 -5.21 -8.59 -7.30
C ILE A 254 -5.86 -8.79 -5.93
N ASP A 255 -5.63 -7.86 -5.00
CA ASP A 255 -6.19 -7.85 -3.65
C ASP A 255 -7.55 -7.14 -3.62
N VAL A 256 -8.62 -7.90 -3.84
CA VAL A 256 -10.00 -7.40 -3.90
C VAL A 256 -10.48 -6.86 -2.53
N GLU A 257 -10.07 -7.49 -1.42
CA GLU A 257 -10.41 -6.99 -0.08
C GLU A 257 -9.79 -5.62 0.19
N ARG A 258 -8.54 -5.42 -0.21
CA ARG A 258 -7.86 -4.12 -0.11
C ARG A 258 -8.59 -3.05 -0.92
N LEU A 259 -9.03 -3.37 -2.13
CA LEU A 259 -9.80 -2.44 -2.97
C LEU A 259 -11.12 -2.06 -2.30
N ARG A 260 -11.85 -3.01 -1.72
CA ARG A 260 -13.09 -2.76 -0.96
C ARG A 260 -12.84 -1.89 0.26
N PHE A 261 -11.80 -2.20 1.03
CA PHE A 261 -11.43 -1.41 2.20
C PHE A 261 -11.13 0.05 1.84
N LYS A 262 -10.36 0.27 0.75
CA LYS A 262 -10.08 1.62 0.24
C LYS A 262 -11.34 2.35 -0.17
N ARG A 263 -12.25 1.72 -0.93
CA ARG A 263 -13.55 2.28 -1.33
C ARG A 263 -14.43 2.65 -0.13
N GLN A 264 -14.40 1.84 0.94
CA GLN A 264 -15.17 2.11 2.16
C GLN A 264 -14.62 3.31 2.94
N ARG A 265 -13.32 3.59 2.87
CA ARG A 265 -12.69 4.73 3.57
C ARG A 265 -12.69 6.01 2.75
N ASP A 266 -12.72 5.93 1.44
CA ASP A 266 -12.71 7.11 0.56
C ASP A 266 -14.11 7.73 0.46
N ALA A 267 -14.27 8.90 1.07
CA ALA A 267 -15.53 9.65 1.05
C ALA A 267 -15.88 10.12 -0.38
N GLY A 268 -14.88 10.50 -1.18
CA GLY A 268 -15.06 10.92 -2.58
C GLY A 268 -15.66 9.80 -3.41
N PHE A 269 -15.10 8.60 -3.32
CA PHE A 269 -15.62 7.42 -4.02
C PHE A 269 -17.05 7.06 -3.56
N ARG A 270 -17.32 7.05 -2.23
CA ARG A 270 -18.66 6.76 -1.71
C ARG A 270 -19.70 7.75 -2.19
N ASN A 271 -19.37 9.05 -2.18
CA ASN A 271 -20.26 10.11 -2.64
C ASN A 271 -20.52 10.03 -4.14
N ALA A 272 -19.46 9.77 -4.96
CA ALA A 272 -19.59 9.58 -6.40
C ALA A 272 -20.50 8.38 -6.71
N ARG A 273 -20.33 7.26 -6.00
CA ARG A 273 -21.16 6.06 -6.13
C ARG A 273 -22.63 6.34 -5.78
N GLY A 274 -22.90 7.04 -4.68
CA GLY A 274 -24.25 7.43 -4.27
C GLY A 274 -24.93 8.35 -5.28
N GLY A 275 -24.22 9.35 -5.80
CA GLY A 275 -24.72 10.26 -6.83
C GLY A 275 -25.02 9.56 -8.17
N MET A 276 -24.26 8.52 -8.53
CA MET A 276 -24.51 7.71 -9.71
C MET A 276 -25.71 6.77 -9.55
N ALA A 277 -25.87 6.14 -8.38
CA ALA A 277 -27.01 5.26 -8.11
C ALA A 277 -28.35 5.97 -8.29
N ALA A 278 -28.40 7.28 -7.99
CA ALA A 278 -29.60 8.10 -8.18
C ALA A 278 -29.89 8.47 -9.67
N ARG A 279 -28.95 8.24 -10.59
CA ARG A 279 -29.05 8.73 -11.99
C ARG A 279 -29.05 7.65 -13.09
N ARG A 280 -28.92 6.35 -12.77
CA ARG A 280 -28.70 5.31 -13.78
C ARG A 280 -29.59 4.09 -13.60
N CYS A 281 -29.95 3.48 -14.75
CA CYS A 281 -30.50 2.13 -14.80
C CYS A 281 -29.51 1.13 -14.20
N PRO A 282 -29.97 0.11 -13.46
CA PRO A 282 -29.12 -0.93 -12.92
C PRO A 282 -28.33 -1.60 -14.05
N VAL A 283 -27.00 -1.73 -13.87
CA VAL A 283 -26.18 -2.52 -14.79
C VAL A 283 -26.37 -3.99 -14.44
N PRO A 284 -26.77 -4.84 -15.41
CA PRO A 284 -27.00 -6.25 -15.14
C PRO A 284 -25.71 -6.94 -14.71
N VAL A 285 -25.82 -7.81 -13.70
CA VAL A 285 -24.72 -8.62 -13.19
C VAL A 285 -24.94 -10.07 -13.57
N THR A 286 -24.06 -10.63 -14.38
CA THR A 286 -24.07 -12.07 -14.74
C THR A 286 -23.25 -12.83 -13.68
N ALA A 287 -23.90 -13.76 -12.96
CA ALA A 287 -23.20 -14.65 -12.05
C ALA A 287 -22.49 -15.76 -12.84
N LEU A 288 -21.24 -15.99 -12.49
CA LEU A 288 -20.38 -17.04 -13.02
C LEU A 288 -20.20 -18.15 -11.99
N ALA A 289 -19.74 -19.32 -12.42
CA ALA A 289 -19.37 -20.38 -11.48
C ALA A 289 -18.14 -19.95 -10.66
N ASP A 290 -18.08 -20.42 -9.41
CA ASP A 290 -16.94 -20.14 -8.56
C ASP A 290 -15.67 -20.79 -9.12
N PRO A 291 -14.55 -20.05 -9.18
CA PRO A 291 -13.31 -20.58 -9.69
C PRO A 291 -12.65 -21.50 -8.65
N THR A 292 -11.86 -22.45 -9.10
CA THR A 292 -11.00 -23.22 -8.21
C THR A 292 -10.04 -22.28 -7.49
N PRO A 293 -9.91 -22.39 -6.13
CA PRO A 293 -8.94 -21.59 -5.40
C PRO A 293 -7.51 -21.88 -5.86
N PHE A 294 -6.74 -20.84 -6.16
CA PHE A 294 -5.33 -21.00 -6.48
C PHE A 294 -4.50 -21.26 -5.24
N ARG A 295 -3.28 -21.78 -5.43
CA ARG A 295 -2.33 -22.09 -4.35
C ARG A 295 -1.28 -20.97 -4.19
N LEU A 296 -0.70 -20.89 -2.99
CA LEU A 296 0.47 -20.05 -2.72
C LEU A 296 1.71 -20.56 -3.51
N PRO A 297 2.70 -19.69 -3.73
CA PRO A 297 2.78 -18.28 -3.30
C PRO A 297 1.90 -17.34 -4.13
N LEU A 298 1.65 -16.14 -3.61
CA LEU A 298 1.02 -15.06 -4.37
C LEU A 298 1.98 -14.59 -5.48
N MET A 299 1.44 -14.39 -6.67
CA MET A 299 2.17 -13.83 -7.81
C MET A 299 2.07 -12.30 -7.81
N ARG A 300 2.61 -11.70 -6.75
CA ARG A 300 2.73 -10.25 -6.59
C ARG A 300 3.87 -9.91 -5.64
N PRO A 301 4.55 -8.78 -5.81
CA PRO A 301 5.55 -8.34 -4.85
C PRO A 301 4.88 -7.95 -3.52
N ILE A 302 5.47 -8.40 -2.41
CA ILE A 302 5.08 -7.99 -1.06
C ILE A 302 6.33 -7.41 -0.42
N ASP A 303 6.29 -6.11 -0.16
CA ASP A 303 7.38 -5.37 0.42
C ASP A 303 7.48 -5.68 1.93
N PRO A 304 8.60 -6.22 2.44
CA PRO A 304 8.78 -6.53 3.85
C PRO A 304 8.92 -5.27 4.73
N VAL A 305 9.31 -4.13 4.15
CA VAL A 305 9.51 -2.84 4.86
C VAL A 305 8.68 -1.72 4.23
N PRO A 306 7.34 -1.83 4.19
CA PRO A 306 6.46 -1.04 3.34
C PRO A 306 6.40 0.45 3.67
N PHE A 307 6.99 0.88 4.78
CA PHE A 307 7.12 2.29 5.14
C PHE A 307 8.38 2.95 4.58
N LEU A 308 9.42 2.17 4.28
CA LEU A 308 10.69 2.68 3.79
C LEU A 308 10.57 3.04 2.30
N PRO A 309 10.87 4.27 1.88
CA PRO A 309 10.92 4.61 0.47
C PRO A 309 12.01 3.83 -0.27
N GLU A 310 11.64 3.24 -1.41
CA GLU A 310 12.54 2.51 -2.29
C GLU A 310 12.47 3.04 -3.72
N GLY A 311 13.46 2.65 -4.55
CA GLY A 311 13.53 2.98 -5.97
C GLY A 311 14.18 4.33 -6.24
N LYS A 312 14.02 4.84 -7.48
CA LYS A 312 14.71 6.03 -7.99
C LYS A 312 14.40 7.31 -7.23
N ASP A 313 13.21 7.39 -6.64
CA ASP A 313 12.71 8.58 -5.94
C ASP A 313 12.84 8.45 -4.42
N ALA A 314 13.58 7.46 -3.91
CA ALA A 314 13.70 7.19 -2.47
C ALA A 314 14.24 8.41 -1.71
N ASP A 315 15.32 9.00 -2.17
CA ASP A 315 15.95 10.17 -1.55
C ASP A 315 15.01 11.38 -1.54
N GLN A 316 14.31 11.64 -2.64
CA GLN A 316 13.33 12.72 -2.71
C GLN A 316 12.20 12.50 -1.70
N ARG A 317 11.68 11.29 -1.59
CA ARG A 317 10.62 10.96 -0.63
C ARG A 317 11.10 11.03 0.81
N MET A 318 12.36 10.65 1.11
CA MET A 318 12.98 10.87 2.44
C MET A 318 13.02 12.36 2.78
N LEU A 319 13.46 13.19 1.85
CA LEU A 319 13.52 14.64 2.02
C LEU A 319 12.12 15.26 2.19
N GLU A 320 11.11 14.78 1.46
CA GLU A 320 9.71 15.20 1.62
C GLU A 320 9.20 14.93 3.03
N ILE A 321 9.44 13.73 3.58
CA ILE A 321 9.07 13.37 4.95
C ILE A 321 9.70 14.32 5.96
N ILE A 322 11.02 14.53 5.86
CA ILE A 322 11.77 15.44 6.72
C ILE A 322 11.22 16.87 6.63
N ASN A 323 10.92 17.35 5.42
CA ASN A 323 10.37 18.68 5.20
C ASN A 323 8.96 18.82 5.80
N ILE A 324 8.11 17.78 5.71
CA ILE A 324 6.79 17.76 6.36
C ILE A 324 6.94 17.92 7.87
N GLN A 325 7.80 17.12 8.52
CA GLN A 325 8.05 17.21 9.96
C GLN A 325 8.61 18.58 10.36
N THR A 326 9.62 19.07 9.64
CA THR A 326 10.28 20.34 9.91
C THR A 326 9.29 21.51 9.75
N THR A 327 8.54 21.56 8.64
CA THR A 327 7.57 22.63 8.37
C THR A 327 6.43 22.63 9.40
N ALA A 328 5.98 21.46 9.83
CA ALA A 328 4.94 21.33 10.82
C ALA A 328 5.40 21.90 12.19
N LEU A 329 6.63 21.57 12.62
CA LEU A 329 7.20 22.13 13.85
C LEU A 329 7.43 23.65 13.72
N MET A 330 7.98 24.13 12.61
CA MET A 330 8.13 25.56 12.33
C MET A 330 6.80 26.32 12.44
N THR A 331 5.73 25.74 11.85
CA THR A 331 4.39 26.32 11.88
C THR A 331 3.85 26.39 13.31
N ARG A 332 4.02 25.32 14.11
CA ARG A 332 3.59 25.28 15.51
C ARG A 332 4.31 26.36 16.34
N LEU A 333 5.64 26.41 16.26
CA LEU A 333 6.45 27.38 17.00
C LEU A 333 6.10 28.83 16.64
N LYS A 334 5.93 29.12 15.35
CA LYS A 334 5.55 30.45 14.86
C LYS A 334 4.15 30.84 15.32
N ALA A 335 3.18 29.92 15.28
CA ALA A 335 1.79 30.20 15.66
C ALA A 335 1.63 30.58 17.14
N ILE A 336 2.45 30.01 18.02
CA ILE A 336 2.41 30.27 19.46
C ILE A 336 3.52 31.23 19.92
N TRP A 337 4.27 31.84 19.00
CA TRP A 337 5.38 32.78 19.28
C TRP A 337 6.48 32.19 20.17
N CYS A 338 6.66 30.86 20.11
CA CYS A 338 7.61 30.14 20.94
C CYS A 338 9.00 30.10 20.29
N LYS A 339 10.03 30.40 21.09
CA LYS A 339 11.44 30.42 20.67
C LYS A 339 12.30 29.40 21.40
N ASP A 340 11.72 28.71 22.36
CA ASP A 340 12.39 27.73 23.20
C ASP A 340 11.61 26.41 23.20
N ILE A 341 12.33 25.29 23.15
CA ILE A 341 11.77 23.95 23.32
C ILE A 341 12.57 23.15 24.32
N THR A 342 11.92 22.25 25.04
CA THR A 342 12.59 21.23 25.86
C THR A 342 12.43 19.87 25.21
N ILE A 343 13.48 19.07 25.21
CA ILE A 343 13.48 17.72 24.67
C ILE A 343 14.35 16.81 25.53
N GLY A 344 13.84 15.64 25.86
CA GLY A 344 14.62 14.59 26.52
C GLY A 344 15.53 13.87 25.54
N ILE A 345 16.82 13.84 25.78
CA ILE A 345 17.82 13.14 24.96
C ILE A 345 18.31 11.92 25.71
N SER A 346 17.84 10.74 25.28
CA SER A 346 18.31 9.46 25.81
C SER A 346 19.59 8.98 25.14
N GLY A 347 19.95 9.49 23.97
CA GLY A 347 20.99 8.94 23.10
C GLY A 347 20.53 7.76 22.24
N GLY A 348 19.23 7.47 22.26
CA GLY A 348 18.57 6.50 21.37
C GLY A 348 18.06 7.12 20.07
N LEU A 349 17.55 6.26 19.17
CA LEU A 349 17.14 6.61 17.82
C LEU A 349 16.04 7.69 17.80
N ASP A 350 15.03 7.57 18.66
CA ASP A 350 13.82 8.39 18.63
C ASP A 350 14.12 9.83 19.04
N SER A 351 14.86 10.02 20.14
CA SER A 351 15.30 11.33 20.59
C SER A 351 16.27 11.98 19.59
N THR A 352 17.09 11.18 18.92
CA THR A 352 17.97 11.65 17.86
C THR A 352 17.16 12.19 16.68
N MET A 353 16.16 11.47 16.18
CA MET A 353 15.30 11.95 15.09
C MET A 353 14.61 13.27 15.47
N ALA A 354 14.02 13.33 16.67
CA ALA A 354 13.30 14.51 17.13
C ALA A 354 14.20 15.75 17.24
N VAL A 355 15.44 15.61 17.79
CA VAL A 355 16.36 16.75 17.91
C VAL A 355 16.95 17.19 16.56
N LEU A 356 17.14 16.27 15.61
CA LEU A 356 17.54 16.63 14.24
C LEU A 356 16.46 17.44 13.52
N ILE A 357 15.18 17.08 13.68
CA ILE A 357 14.04 17.86 13.15
C ILE A 357 13.96 19.22 13.86
N ALA A 358 14.17 19.26 15.19
CA ALA A 358 14.19 20.51 15.94
C ALA A 358 15.29 21.46 15.45
N ALA A 359 16.52 20.97 15.27
CA ALA A 359 17.64 21.77 14.77
C ALA A 359 17.32 22.37 13.37
N ARG A 360 16.76 21.56 12.44
CA ARG A 360 16.34 22.07 11.14
C ARG A 360 15.21 23.11 11.24
N ALA A 361 14.26 22.92 12.14
CA ALA A 361 13.17 23.88 12.34
C ALA A 361 13.68 25.21 12.89
N PHE A 362 14.62 25.21 13.81
CA PHE A 362 15.25 26.41 14.35
C PHE A 362 16.06 27.14 13.28
N ASP A 363 16.86 26.42 12.50
CA ASP A 363 17.59 26.99 11.36
C ASP A 363 16.63 27.64 10.36
N GLY A 364 15.55 26.96 10.00
CA GLY A 364 14.52 27.45 9.07
C GLY A 364 13.78 28.69 9.57
N LEU A 365 13.64 28.86 10.88
CA LEU A 365 13.05 30.04 11.51
C LEU A 365 14.10 31.12 11.85
N SER A 366 15.37 30.88 11.56
CA SER A 366 16.49 31.76 11.98
C SER A 366 16.54 31.97 13.49
N LEU A 367 16.16 30.95 14.26
CA LEU A 367 16.28 30.92 15.71
C LEU A 367 17.64 30.34 16.14
N PRO A 368 18.27 30.82 17.23
CA PRO A 368 19.48 30.20 17.70
C PRO A 368 19.21 28.79 18.24
N ARG A 369 20.03 27.82 17.87
CA ARG A 369 19.88 26.44 18.36
C ARG A 369 20.04 26.31 19.89
N THR A 370 20.57 27.30 20.55
CA THR A 370 20.60 27.38 22.02
C THR A 370 19.21 27.50 22.67
N GLY A 371 18.17 27.83 21.91
CA GLY A 371 16.78 27.72 22.33
C GLY A 371 16.25 26.28 22.36
N ILE A 372 17.05 25.31 21.91
CA ILE A 372 16.74 23.87 22.05
C ILE A 372 17.39 23.40 23.36
N HIS A 373 16.60 23.29 24.42
CA HIS A 373 17.04 22.80 25.72
C HIS A 373 16.98 21.27 25.72
N ALA A 374 18.09 20.65 25.37
CA ALA A 374 18.26 19.21 25.28
C ALA A 374 18.73 18.66 26.65
N ILE A 375 17.88 17.86 27.29
CA ILE A 375 18.07 17.42 28.67
C ILE A 375 18.32 15.92 28.72
N THR A 376 19.51 15.53 29.23
CA THR A 376 19.76 14.15 29.61
C THR A 376 19.35 13.95 31.08
N MET A 377 18.65 12.86 31.33
CA MET A 377 18.10 12.55 32.65
C MET A 377 18.48 11.12 33.06
N PRO A 378 19.73 10.90 33.49
CA PRO A 378 20.22 9.60 33.90
C PRO A 378 19.39 9.04 35.08
N GLY A 379 18.89 7.81 34.89
CA GLY A 379 18.16 7.02 35.89
C GLY A 379 18.95 5.80 36.34
N MET A 380 18.24 4.79 36.89
CA MET A 380 18.84 3.58 37.45
C MET A 380 19.46 2.66 36.40
N GLY A 381 18.92 2.67 35.15
CA GLY A 381 19.33 1.79 34.05
C GLY A 381 20.14 2.47 32.94
N THR A 382 20.49 3.73 33.06
CA THR A 382 21.15 4.49 31.99
C THR A 382 22.54 3.96 31.66
N GLY A 383 22.75 3.53 30.41
CA GLY A 383 24.00 2.99 29.90
C GLY A 383 25.07 4.05 29.64
N LYS A 384 26.36 3.70 29.81
CA LYS A 384 27.47 4.63 29.54
C LYS A 384 27.59 5.03 28.07
N ARG A 385 27.37 4.09 27.15
CA ARG A 385 27.44 4.32 25.68
C ARG A 385 26.34 5.29 25.24
N THR A 386 25.13 5.05 25.69
CA THR A 386 23.95 5.84 25.32
C THR A 386 24.08 7.26 25.82
N LYS A 387 24.55 7.44 27.10
CA LYS A 387 24.86 8.77 27.64
C LYS A 387 25.94 9.49 26.81
N SER A 388 27.04 8.81 26.46
CA SER A 388 28.10 9.39 25.63
C SER A 388 27.59 9.81 24.24
N ASN A 389 26.70 9.04 23.64
CA ASN A 389 26.08 9.40 22.35
C ASN A 389 25.19 10.64 22.49
N ALA A 390 24.42 10.75 23.56
CA ALA A 390 23.61 11.94 23.86
C ALA A 390 24.46 13.21 23.96
N ASP A 391 25.51 13.17 24.78
CA ASP A 391 26.41 14.31 25.01
C ASP A 391 27.09 14.77 23.70
N ARG A 392 27.64 13.82 22.93
CA ARG A 392 28.28 14.09 21.63
C ARG A 392 27.31 14.65 20.59
N LEU A 393 26.06 14.16 20.56
CA LEU A 393 25.04 14.66 19.65
C LEU A 393 24.63 16.10 19.97
N MET A 394 24.41 16.40 21.24
CA MET A 394 24.07 17.76 21.71
C MET A 394 25.18 18.76 21.41
N GLU A 395 26.43 18.38 21.65
CA GLU A 395 27.61 19.20 21.32
C GLU A 395 27.72 19.43 19.80
N ALA A 396 27.59 18.35 18.99
CA ALA A 396 27.70 18.44 17.55
C ALA A 396 26.60 19.30 16.90
N LEU A 397 25.41 19.36 17.51
CA LEU A 397 24.30 20.19 17.04
C LEU A 397 24.37 21.64 17.56
N GLY A 398 25.18 21.92 18.61
CA GLY A 398 25.28 23.25 19.21
C GLY A 398 24.00 23.66 19.95
N VAL A 399 23.30 22.72 20.56
CA VAL A 399 22.09 22.95 21.36
C VAL A 399 22.45 23.25 22.82
N HIS A 400 21.50 23.76 23.61
CA HIS A 400 21.71 23.98 25.06
C HIS A 400 21.58 22.65 25.80
N ALA A 401 22.71 22.04 26.12
CA ALA A 401 22.79 20.75 26.81
C ALA A 401 22.67 20.90 28.32
N LEU A 402 21.84 20.06 28.94
CA LEU A 402 21.63 19.99 30.38
C LEU A 402 21.66 18.53 30.84
N GLU A 403 22.15 18.29 32.05
CA GLU A 403 22.05 17.00 32.72
C GLU A 403 21.32 17.17 34.06
N ILE A 404 20.30 16.34 34.30
CA ILE A 404 19.53 16.33 35.56
C ILE A 404 19.42 14.89 36.04
N ASP A 405 20.09 14.53 37.15
CA ASP A 405 20.00 13.20 37.75
C ASP A 405 18.64 13.02 38.44
N ILE A 406 17.84 12.07 37.94
CA ILE A 406 16.49 11.78 38.46
C ILE A 406 16.50 10.83 39.67
N LYS A 407 17.60 10.16 39.96
CA LYS A 407 17.65 9.12 40.99
C LYS A 407 17.19 9.59 42.37
N PRO A 408 17.64 10.77 42.89
CA PRO A 408 17.20 11.24 44.19
C PRO A 408 15.69 11.44 44.29
N ALA A 409 15.07 12.04 43.25
CA ALA A 409 13.63 12.26 43.20
C ALA A 409 12.83 10.95 43.09
N VAL A 410 13.27 10.03 42.24
CA VAL A 410 12.64 8.71 42.09
C VAL A 410 12.73 7.89 43.37
N LEU A 411 13.88 7.88 44.05
CA LEU A 411 14.05 7.19 45.33
C LEU A 411 13.17 7.80 46.45
N GLN A 412 13.03 9.14 46.49
CA GLN A 412 12.09 9.77 47.39
C GLN A 412 10.65 9.36 47.07
N HIS A 413 10.28 9.36 45.79
CA HIS A 413 8.94 8.94 45.34
C HIS A 413 8.64 7.48 45.70
N PHE A 414 9.63 6.57 45.59
CA PHE A 414 9.47 5.17 46.02
C PHE A 414 9.13 5.09 47.50
N LYS A 415 9.82 5.86 48.36
CA LYS A 415 9.52 5.91 49.79
C LYS A 415 8.10 6.42 50.07
N ASP A 416 7.68 7.46 49.34
CA ASP A 416 6.37 8.09 49.54
C ASP A 416 5.21 7.14 49.21
N ILE A 417 5.39 6.29 48.19
CA ILE A 417 4.36 5.30 47.74
C ILE A 417 4.56 3.90 48.34
N GLY A 418 5.64 3.68 49.10
CA GLY A 418 5.95 2.37 49.68
C GLY A 418 6.47 1.31 48.68
N GLN A 419 7.07 1.75 47.57
CA GLN A 419 7.69 0.87 46.57
C GLN A 419 9.07 0.39 47.04
N PRO A 420 9.35 -0.90 47.16
CA PRO A 420 10.69 -1.40 47.46
C PRO A 420 11.68 -1.06 46.33
N GLU A 421 12.89 -0.61 46.72
CA GLU A 421 13.94 -0.23 45.73
C GLU A 421 14.47 -1.43 44.92
N ASP A 422 14.37 -2.64 45.45
CA ASP A 422 14.80 -3.90 44.84
C ASP A 422 13.71 -4.60 44.02
N LEU A 423 12.47 -4.10 44.03
CA LEU A 423 11.37 -4.64 43.25
C LEU A 423 11.29 -3.96 41.88
N HIS A 424 11.89 -4.57 40.86
CA HIS A 424 11.99 -4.07 39.50
C HIS A 424 10.75 -4.41 38.64
N ASP A 425 9.61 -3.90 39.06
CA ASP A 425 8.30 -4.09 38.37
C ASP A 425 7.93 -2.89 37.48
N THR A 426 6.72 -2.92 36.93
CA THR A 426 6.16 -1.82 36.12
C THR A 426 6.12 -0.48 36.88
N THR A 427 5.97 -0.50 38.23
CA THR A 427 5.99 0.71 39.04
C THR A 427 7.38 1.35 39.04
N TYR A 428 8.41 0.52 39.22
CA TYR A 428 9.80 0.91 39.18
C TYR A 428 10.18 1.60 37.86
N GLU A 429 9.77 1.05 36.73
CA GLU A 429 10.01 1.62 35.40
C GLU A 429 9.21 2.91 35.18
N ASN A 430 7.91 2.88 35.47
CA ASN A 430 7.01 4.00 35.22
C ASN A 430 7.29 5.23 36.06
N CYS A 431 7.76 5.07 37.28
CA CYS A 431 8.18 6.20 38.13
C CYS A 431 9.32 6.99 37.49
N GLN A 432 10.33 6.32 36.96
CA GLN A 432 11.46 6.96 36.27
C GLN A 432 10.99 7.69 34.99
N ALA A 433 10.11 7.09 34.20
CA ALA A 433 9.60 7.70 32.98
C ALA A 433 8.76 8.96 33.28
N ARG A 434 7.91 8.92 34.33
CA ARG A 434 7.09 10.08 34.73
C ARG A 434 7.92 11.20 35.33
N GLU A 435 8.96 10.88 36.11
CA GLU A 435 9.88 11.89 36.64
C GLU A 435 10.56 12.66 35.50
N ARG A 436 11.03 11.97 34.47
CA ARG A 436 11.58 12.62 33.28
C ARG A 436 10.57 13.57 32.64
N THR A 437 9.33 13.11 32.46
CA THR A 437 8.28 13.93 31.87
C THR A 437 7.94 15.13 32.70
N GLN A 438 7.85 15.00 34.03
CA GLN A 438 7.62 16.11 34.95
C GLN A 438 8.71 17.18 34.80
N ILE A 439 9.98 16.79 34.84
CA ILE A 439 11.12 17.71 34.65
C ILE A 439 11.02 18.44 33.30
N LEU A 440 10.72 17.73 32.21
CA LEU A 440 10.60 18.36 30.90
C LEU A 440 9.47 19.38 30.85
N MET A 441 8.31 19.08 31.42
CA MET A 441 7.14 19.97 31.44
C MET A 441 7.41 21.22 32.28
N ASP A 442 7.99 21.07 33.49
CA ASP A 442 8.30 22.18 34.39
C ASP A 442 9.42 23.05 33.83
N TYR A 443 10.44 22.43 33.20
CA TYR A 443 11.50 23.18 32.55
C TYR A 443 10.99 23.95 31.31
N ALA A 444 10.06 23.38 30.54
CA ALA A 444 9.41 24.09 29.44
C ALA A 444 8.68 25.36 29.96
N ASN A 445 7.97 25.26 31.09
CA ASN A 445 7.35 26.42 31.73
C ASN A 445 8.38 27.46 32.15
N LYS A 446 9.51 27.03 32.72
CA LYS A 446 10.60 27.93 33.16
C LYS A 446 11.17 28.75 32.00
N VAL A 447 11.30 28.16 30.81
CA VAL A 447 11.87 28.84 29.64
C VAL A 447 10.80 29.43 28.71
N ASN A 448 9.54 29.38 29.10
CA ASN A 448 8.39 29.77 28.25
C ASN A 448 8.38 29.05 26.90
N GLY A 449 8.73 27.77 26.94
CA GLY A 449 8.83 26.88 25.77
C GLY A 449 7.76 25.80 25.75
N ILE A 450 7.93 24.83 24.84
CA ILE A 450 7.10 23.63 24.76
C ILE A 450 7.94 22.35 24.85
N VAL A 451 7.34 21.27 25.32
CA VAL A 451 7.96 19.94 25.29
C VAL A 451 7.80 19.31 23.94
N LEU A 452 8.91 18.92 23.31
CA LEU A 452 8.93 18.15 22.07
C LEU A 452 8.99 16.66 22.38
N GLY A 453 8.03 15.89 21.86
CA GLY A 453 7.95 14.44 22.03
C GLY A 453 8.92 13.68 21.14
N THR A 454 9.27 12.49 21.57
CA THR A 454 10.19 11.60 20.86
C THR A 454 9.57 10.27 20.45
N GLY A 455 8.43 9.88 21.02
CA GLY A 455 7.75 8.61 20.75
C GLY A 455 7.43 8.42 19.28
N ASP A 456 7.53 7.19 18.77
CA ASP A 456 7.28 6.82 17.38
C ASP A 456 5.97 6.05 17.19
N MET A 457 5.58 5.85 15.91
CA MET A 457 4.32 5.19 15.58
C MET A 457 4.30 3.69 15.95
N SER A 458 5.43 3.00 15.94
CA SER A 458 5.52 1.58 16.29
C SER A 458 5.30 1.37 17.79
N GLU A 459 5.87 2.26 18.61
CA GLU A 459 5.65 2.28 20.05
C GLU A 459 4.19 2.62 20.38
N GLU A 460 3.61 3.60 19.70
CA GLU A 460 2.19 3.95 19.84
C GLU A 460 1.27 2.78 19.43
N ALA A 461 1.59 2.07 18.35
CA ALA A 461 0.82 0.91 17.89
C ALA A 461 0.76 -0.20 18.95
N LEU A 462 1.90 -0.50 19.58
CA LEU A 462 2.04 -1.54 20.60
C LEU A 462 1.72 -1.04 22.02
N GLY A 463 1.56 0.26 22.20
CA GLY A 463 1.44 0.88 23.50
C GLY A 463 2.69 0.66 24.38
N PHE A 464 3.85 0.55 23.75
CA PHE A 464 5.14 0.36 24.42
C PHE A 464 5.72 1.71 24.88
N CYS A 465 5.03 2.32 25.78
CA CYS A 465 5.37 3.59 26.42
C CYS A 465 4.72 3.67 27.79
N THR A 466 5.24 4.49 28.67
CA THR A 466 4.61 4.76 29.97
C THR A 466 3.49 5.77 29.81
N TYR A 467 2.25 5.36 30.15
CA TYR A 467 1.11 6.27 30.14
C TYR A 467 1.37 7.49 31.04
N ASN A 468 1.13 8.68 30.52
CA ASN A 468 1.43 9.96 31.18
C ASN A 468 2.90 10.08 31.63
N GLY A 469 3.79 9.47 30.85
CA GLY A 469 5.25 9.56 30.97
C GLY A 469 5.85 9.95 29.63
N ASP A 470 6.74 9.14 29.10
CA ASP A 470 7.44 9.34 27.82
C ASP A 470 6.51 9.45 26.60
N HIS A 471 5.26 8.97 26.68
CA HIS A 471 4.28 9.13 25.63
C HIS A 471 3.64 10.52 25.55
N MET A 472 3.85 11.39 26.57
CA MET A 472 3.25 12.73 26.66
C MET A 472 4.23 13.82 26.25
N SER A 473 3.73 14.75 25.46
CA SER A 473 4.43 15.97 25.08
C SER A 473 3.44 17.03 24.62
N MET A 474 3.92 18.24 24.34
CA MET A 474 3.06 19.30 23.79
C MET A 474 3.02 19.27 22.26
N TYR A 475 4.00 18.65 21.62
CA TYR A 475 4.04 18.39 20.17
C TYR A 475 4.99 17.23 19.86
N ASN A 476 4.62 16.29 19.00
CA ASN A 476 5.46 15.14 18.63
C ASN A 476 5.71 15.08 17.11
N PRO A 477 6.91 15.42 16.62
CA PRO A 477 7.22 15.37 15.20
C PRO A 477 7.32 13.94 14.66
N ASN A 478 7.50 12.92 15.52
CA ASN A 478 7.70 11.52 15.15
C ASN A 478 6.41 10.68 15.18
N CYS A 479 5.25 11.25 15.53
CA CYS A 479 4.00 10.51 15.82
C CYS A 479 3.50 9.59 14.69
N THR A 480 3.92 9.80 13.44
CA THR A 480 3.57 8.93 12.30
C THR A 480 4.79 8.29 11.63
N ILE A 481 5.93 8.31 12.31
CA ILE A 481 7.17 7.68 11.84
C ILE A 481 7.33 6.32 12.52
N PRO A 482 7.24 5.19 11.81
CA PRO A 482 7.52 3.88 12.37
C PRO A 482 9.03 3.65 12.52
N LYS A 483 9.41 2.73 13.37
CA LYS A 483 10.81 2.45 13.74
C LYS A 483 11.67 2.08 12.52
N THR A 484 11.14 1.31 11.60
CA THR A 484 11.84 0.93 10.35
C THR A 484 12.15 2.13 9.46
N LEU A 485 11.20 3.06 9.31
CA LEU A 485 11.40 4.31 8.56
C LEU A 485 12.36 5.25 9.28
N MET A 486 12.26 5.35 10.61
CA MET A 486 13.07 6.24 11.42
C MET A 486 14.58 5.98 11.26
N ARG A 487 14.99 4.71 11.23
CA ARG A 487 16.39 4.33 10.97
C ARG A 487 16.89 4.88 9.63
N GLY A 488 16.07 4.76 8.58
CA GLY A 488 16.36 5.29 7.26
C GLY A 488 16.48 6.82 7.24
N LEU A 489 15.55 7.51 7.92
CA LEU A 489 15.53 8.97 8.01
C LEU A 489 16.73 9.52 8.78
N VAL A 490 17.09 8.96 9.94
CA VAL A 490 18.27 9.38 10.72
C VAL A 490 19.54 9.20 9.90
N LYS A 491 19.68 8.07 9.21
CA LYS A 491 20.82 7.84 8.30
C LYS A 491 20.86 8.92 7.21
N TYR A 492 19.75 9.12 6.51
CA TYR A 492 19.65 10.10 5.42
C TYR A 492 19.97 11.52 5.91
N MET A 493 19.37 11.95 7.03
CA MET A 493 19.60 13.30 7.58
C MET A 493 21.06 13.52 7.99
N SER A 494 21.67 12.54 8.64
CA SER A 494 23.06 12.63 9.08
C SER A 494 24.05 12.76 7.91
N GLU A 495 23.73 12.14 6.78
CA GLU A 495 24.57 12.15 5.57
C GLU A 495 24.32 13.36 4.65
N ASN A 496 23.06 13.77 4.50
CA ASN A 496 22.65 14.74 3.47
C ASN A 496 22.25 16.11 4.05
N CYS A 497 21.88 16.18 5.34
CA CYS A 497 21.41 17.43 5.94
C CYS A 497 22.41 18.07 6.91
N PHE A 498 23.24 17.28 7.60
CA PHE A 498 24.14 17.76 8.64
C PHE A 498 25.63 17.50 8.33
N GLY A 499 26.04 16.23 8.14
CA GLY A 499 27.43 15.86 7.90
C GLY A 499 28.33 15.94 9.17
N GLY A 500 29.65 15.91 8.97
CA GLY A 500 30.65 16.13 10.01
C GLY A 500 30.51 15.29 11.28
N ALA A 501 30.57 15.90 12.44
CA ALA A 501 30.46 15.24 13.74
C ALA A 501 29.09 14.61 13.95
N VAL A 502 28.01 15.22 13.45
CA VAL A 502 26.64 14.68 13.55
C VAL A 502 26.55 13.34 12.84
N LYS A 503 27.13 13.20 11.64
CA LYS A 503 27.18 11.93 10.90
C LYS A 503 27.85 10.82 11.70
N GLN A 504 28.98 11.12 12.34
CA GLN A 504 29.73 10.13 13.13
C GLN A 504 28.93 9.63 14.33
N VAL A 505 28.30 10.55 15.08
CA VAL A 505 27.50 10.17 16.24
C VAL A 505 26.25 9.41 15.84
N CYS A 506 25.57 9.83 14.77
CA CYS A 506 24.40 9.11 14.27
C CYS A 506 24.73 7.69 13.80
N ALA A 507 25.92 7.47 13.23
CA ALA A 507 26.37 6.12 12.89
C ALA A 507 26.49 5.23 14.15
N ASP A 508 27.11 5.75 15.23
CA ASP A 508 27.21 5.03 16.50
C ASP A 508 25.85 4.73 17.14
N ILE A 509 24.88 5.66 16.99
CA ILE A 509 23.50 5.48 17.48
C ILE A 509 22.78 4.40 16.67
N LEU A 510 22.93 4.40 15.34
CA LEU A 510 22.31 3.40 14.47
C LEU A 510 22.84 1.98 14.73
N ASP A 511 24.09 1.85 15.18
CA ASP A 511 24.71 0.57 15.58
C ASP A 511 24.37 0.13 17.01
N THR A 512 23.64 0.98 17.78
CA THR A 512 23.25 0.65 19.14
C THR A 512 21.90 -0.11 19.11
N PRO A 513 21.80 -1.27 19.81
CA PRO A 513 20.53 -1.98 19.96
C PRO A 513 19.48 -1.14 20.68
N VAL A 514 18.22 -1.27 20.28
CA VAL A 514 17.10 -0.57 20.94
C VAL A 514 16.85 -1.17 22.32
N SER A 515 16.88 -0.34 23.37
CA SER A 515 16.65 -0.75 24.76
C SER A 515 15.93 0.35 25.54
N PRO A 516 14.96 0.04 26.42
CA PRO A 516 14.26 1.03 27.23
C PRO A 516 15.14 1.60 28.37
N GLU A 517 16.27 0.97 28.71
CA GLU A 517 17.24 1.40 29.74
C GLU A 517 16.62 1.82 31.09
N LEU A 518 15.56 1.15 31.52
CA LEU A 518 14.86 1.45 32.78
C LEU A 518 15.28 0.54 33.93
N LEU A 519 15.82 -0.65 33.63
CA LEU A 519 16.30 -1.62 34.62
C LEU A 519 17.80 -1.48 34.87
N PRO A 520 18.28 -1.73 36.15
CA PRO A 520 19.69 -1.63 36.46
C PRO A 520 20.57 -2.60 35.66
N ASN A 521 21.68 -2.11 35.13
CA ASN A 521 22.71 -2.91 34.47
C ASN A 521 23.67 -3.52 35.50
N ILE A 522 23.48 -4.79 35.89
CA ILE A 522 24.29 -5.49 36.88
C ILE A 522 25.66 -5.89 36.33
N THR A 523 25.78 -6.15 35.03
CA THR A 523 27.00 -6.65 34.39
C THR A 523 27.67 -5.69 33.41
N GLY A 524 27.10 -4.47 33.22
CA GLY A 524 27.58 -3.52 32.20
C GLY A 524 27.12 -3.84 30.77
N GLU A 525 26.41 -4.95 30.56
CA GLU A 525 25.71 -5.28 29.34
C GLU A 525 24.23 -4.92 29.44
N LEU A 526 23.59 -4.66 28.29
CA LEU A 526 22.16 -4.35 28.22
C LEU A 526 21.35 -5.54 28.78
N THR A 527 20.71 -5.31 29.94
CA THR A 527 19.93 -6.35 30.65
C THR A 527 18.57 -6.60 29.99
N GLN A 528 18.10 -5.69 29.16
CA GLN A 528 16.78 -5.77 28.53
C GLN A 528 16.85 -5.17 27.11
N ARG A 529 16.64 -6.02 26.11
CA ARG A 529 16.45 -5.53 24.74
C ARG A 529 14.94 -5.46 24.46
N THR A 530 14.50 -4.37 23.86
CA THR A 530 13.10 -4.22 23.45
C THR A 530 12.67 -5.38 22.53
N GLU A 531 13.57 -5.84 21.67
CA GLU A 531 13.36 -6.96 20.75
C GLU A 531 13.16 -8.30 21.47
N ASP A 532 13.71 -8.49 22.68
CA ASP A 532 13.48 -9.72 23.46
C ASP A 532 12.05 -9.78 24.02
N ILE A 533 11.43 -8.62 24.24
CA ILE A 533 10.07 -8.50 24.79
C ILE A 533 9.03 -8.46 23.70
N LEU A 534 9.26 -7.66 22.67
CA LEU A 534 8.30 -7.38 21.60
C LEU A 534 8.56 -8.25 20.37
N GLY A 535 9.81 -8.59 20.09
CA GLY A 535 10.29 -9.10 18.81
C GLY A 535 10.74 -7.99 17.87
N ASP A 536 11.06 -8.35 16.62
CA ASP A 536 11.57 -7.40 15.63
C ASP A 536 10.49 -6.41 15.16
N TYR A 537 10.83 -5.12 15.20
CA TYR A 537 9.96 -4.05 14.72
C TYR A 537 9.62 -4.16 13.22
N ALA A 538 10.45 -4.81 12.41
CA ALA A 538 10.14 -5.02 11.00
C ALA A 538 8.82 -5.78 10.81
N LEU A 539 8.56 -6.84 11.60
CA LEU A 539 7.31 -7.56 11.57
C LEU A 539 6.14 -6.74 12.13
N HIS A 540 6.34 -5.99 13.22
CA HIS A 540 5.28 -5.15 13.79
C HIS A 540 4.86 -4.01 12.86
N ASP A 541 5.82 -3.34 12.23
CA ASP A 541 5.55 -2.29 11.24
C ASP A 541 4.87 -2.85 10.00
N PHE A 542 5.28 -4.05 9.55
CA PHE A 542 4.61 -4.76 8.47
C PHE A 542 3.14 -5.06 8.80
N PHE A 543 2.85 -5.61 9.99
CA PHE A 543 1.48 -5.87 10.43
C PHE A 543 0.66 -4.58 10.54
N LEU A 544 1.24 -3.54 11.11
CA LEU A 544 0.62 -2.22 11.23
C LEU A 544 0.24 -1.66 9.86
N TYR A 545 1.19 -1.69 8.91
CA TYR A 545 0.95 -1.19 7.56
C TYR A 545 -0.21 -1.90 6.88
N HIS A 546 -0.19 -3.22 6.85
CA HIS A 546 -1.21 -4.00 6.15
C HIS A 546 -2.57 -3.93 6.85
N GLN A 547 -2.60 -3.92 8.18
CA GLN A 547 -3.85 -3.72 8.93
C GLN A 547 -4.46 -2.35 8.62
N GLN A 548 -3.68 -1.27 8.63
CA GLN A 548 -4.19 0.09 8.43
C GLN A 548 -4.46 0.42 6.97
N SER A 549 -3.67 -0.10 6.04
CA SER A 549 -3.77 0.22 4.60
C SER A 549 -4.77 -0.65 3.85
N SER A 550 -5.07 -1.87 4.33
CA SER A 550 -5.93 -2.83 3.65
C SER A 550 -7.01 -3.47 4.51
N GLY A 551 -7.06 -3.17 5.82
CA GLY A 551 -7.99 -3.82 6.75
C GLY A 551 -7.70 -5.31 6.92
N ALA A 552 -6.45 -5.75 6.70
CA ALA A 552 -6.07 -7.15 6.72
C ALA A 552 -6.41 -7.82 8.06
N SER A 553 -7.07 -8.97 7.99
CA SER A 553 -7.34 -9.82 9.14
C SER A 553 -6.05 -10.49 9.65
N PRO A 554 -5.99 -10.98 10.90
CA PRO A 554 -4.82 -11.71 11.42
C PRO A 554 -4.38 -12.87 10.52
N GLU A 555 -5.32 -13.66 9.99
CA GLU A 555 -5.03 -14.73 9.03
C GLU A 555 -4.33 -14.21 7.76
N LYS A 556 -4.82 -13.08 7.22
CA LYS A 556 -4.22 -12.45 6.04
C LYS A 556 -2.85 -11.84 6.35
N LEU A 557 -2.69 -11.19 7.51
CA LEU A 557 -1.40 -10.67 7.97
C LEU A 557 -0.35 -11.76 8.07
N ARG A 558 -0.70 -12.92 8.66
CA ARG A 558 0.16 -14.09 8.74
C ARG A 558 0.63 -14.55 7.36
N MET A 559 -0.31 -14.74 6.44
CA MET A 559 -0.02 -15.18 5.08
C MET A 559 0.92 -14.23 4.34
N LEU A 560 0.65 -12.92 4.42
CA LEU A 560 1.48 -11.91 3.77
C LEU A 560 2.89 -11.87 4.37
N ALA A 561 3.00 -11.97 5.71
CA ALA A 561 4.30 -11.96 6.40
C ALA A 561 5.14 -13.19 6.06
N LEU A 562 4.55 -14.40 6.04
CA LEU A 562 5.25 -15.62 5.66
C LEU A 562 5.83 -15.55 4.25
N GLN A 563 5.17 -14.84 3.33
CA GLN A 563 5.70 -14.65 1.98
C GLN A 563 6.71 -13.51 1.91
N ALA A 564 6.47 -12.38 2.59
CA ALA A 564 7.36 -11.22 2.55
C ALA A 564 8.71 -11.49 3.22
N PHE A 565 8.72 -12.32 4.25
CA PHE A 565 9.90 -12.65 5.04
C PHE A 565 10.35 -14.12 4.87
N ASP A 566 10.02 -14.72 3.72
CA ASP A 566 10.48 -16.07 3.41
C ASP A 566 12.01 -16.18 3.49
N GLY A 567 12.50 -17.20 4.19
CA GLY A 567 13.93 -17.39 4.47
C GLY A 567 14.53 -16.46 5.54
N VAL A 568 13.76 -15.50 6.09
CA VAL A 568 14.21 -14.59 7.17
C VAL A 568 13.65 -15.02 8.52
N TYR A 569 12.34 -15.24 8.61
CA TYR A 569 11.67 -15.68 9.84
C TYR A 569 10.90 -16.99 9.63
N GLY A 570 11.04 -17.91 10.58
CA GLY A 570 10.23 -19.12 10.61
C GLY A 570 8.77 -18.83 11.01
N GLU A 571 7.86 -19.77 10.69
CA GLU A 571 6.42 -19.64 11.02
C GLU A 571 6.16 -19.37 12.50
N GLU A 572 6.88 -20.02 13.41
CA GLU A 572 6.73 -19.85 14.86
C GLU A 572 7.03 -18.42 15.32
N VAL A 573 8.04 -17.77 14.71
CA VAL A 573 8.41 -16.40 15.02
C VAL A 573 7.31 -15.44 14.53
N VAL A 574 6.83 -15.63 13.30
CA VAL A 574 5.73 -14.84 12.73
C VAL A 574 4.47 -14.98 13.57
N ASP A 575 4.09 -16.20 13.96
CA ASP A 575 2.88 -16.47 14.76
C ASP A 575 2.97 -15.85 16.16
N LYS A 576 4.12 -15.97 16.82
CA LYS A 576 4.37 -15.35 18.14
C LYS A 576 4.28 -13.83 18.07
N GLN A 577 4.93 -13.22 17.08
CA GLN A 577 4.92 -11.76 16.95
C GLN A 577 3.57 -11.20 16.50
N LEU A 578 2.86 -11.91 15.61
CA LEU A 578 1.50 -11.54 15.24
C LEU A 578 0.54 -11.60 16.44
N SER A 579 0.66 -12.64 17.27
CA SER A 579 -0.13 -12.74 18.50
C SER A 579 0.17 -11.59 19.46
N THR A 580 1.44 -11.23 19.61
CA THR A 580 1.88 -10.08 20.42
C THR A 580 1.32 -8.78 19.86
N PHE A 581 1.44 -8.57 18.55
CA PHE A 581 0.92 -7.38 17.87
C PHE A 581 -0.59 -7.23 18.06
N VAL A 582 -1.35 -8.27 17.75
CA VAL A 582 -2.83 -8.25 17.87
C VAL A 582 -3.22 -7.95 19.32
N LYS A 583 -2.66 -8.67 20.30
CA LYS A 583 -2.95 -8.43 21.70
C LYS A 583 -2.66 -6.98 22.11
N LYS A 584 -1.44 -6.51 21.84
CA LYS A 584 -1.00 -5.18 22.27
C LYS A 584 -1.75 -4.07 21.54
N PHE A 585 -1.92 -4.17 20.24
CA PHE A 585 -2.62 -3.17 19.44
C PHE A 585 -4.03 -2.89 19.97
N TYR A 586 -4.79 -3.93 20.29
CA TYR A 586 -6.17 -3.74 20.75
C TYR A 586 -6.28 -3.35 22.22
N ILE A 587 -5.48 -3.93 23.12
CA ILE A 587 -5.57 -3.66 24.57
C ILE A 587 -5.05 -2.25 24.92
N GLN A 588 -4.09 -1.72 24.17
CA GLN A 588 -3.40 -0.48 24.51
C GLN A 588 -4.05 0.78 23.89
N GLN A 589 -5.28 0.70 23.37
CA GLN A 589 -5.97 1.83 22.75
C GLN A 589 -6.09 3.05 23.68
N PHE A 590 -6.28 2.86 24.96
CA PHE A 590 -6.42 3.96 25.92
C PHE A 590 -5.21 4.91 25.91
N LYS A 591 -4.00 4.42 25.60
CA LYS A 591 -2.81 5.24 25.45
C LYS A 591 -2.88 6.11 24.19
N ARG A 592 -3.38 5.55 23.08
CA ARG A 592 -3.51 6.29 21.81
C ARG A 592 -4.57 7.38 21.82
N ASN A 593 -5.56 7.29 22.70
CA ASN A 593 -6.63 8.31 22.79
C ASN A 593 -6.13 9.68 23.23
N CYS A 594 -4.96 9.77 23.86
CA CYS A 594 -4.38 11.02 24.37
C CYS A 594 -3.00 11.34 23.80
N VAL A 595 -2.63 10.76 22.64
CA VAL A 595 -1.36 11.08 21.99
C VAL A 595 -1.29 12.57 21.60
N PRO A 596 -0.07 13.16 21.67
CA PRO A 596 0.16 14.55 21.29
C PRO A 596 -0.18 14.85 19.83
N ASP A 597 -0.34 16.13 19.53
CA ASP A 597 -0.40 16.61 18.14
C ASP A 597 0.94 16.37 17.43
N GLY A 598 0.88 16.08 16.14
CA GLY A 598 2.04 15.95 15.27
C GLY A 598 1.65 15.77 13.79
N PRO A 599 2.62 15.85 12.88
CA PRO A 599 2.36 15.78 11.44
C PRO A 599 2.07 14.36 10.97
N LYS A 600 1.20 14.23 9.98
CA LYS A 600 1.01 13.00 9.23
C LYS A 600 1.89 13.02 7.97
N VAL A 601 2.86 12.11 7.89
CA VAL A 601 3.81 12.06 6.77
C VAL A 601 3.44 11.03 5.68
N GLY A 602 2.61 10.06 6.00
CA GLY A 602 2.24 8.97 5.09
C GLY A 602 0.75 8.66 5.10
N THR A 603 0.36 7.56 4.43
CA THR A 603 -1.05 7.13 4.34
C THR A 603 -1.55 6.41 5.60
N VAL A 604 -0.65 5.95 6.46
CA VAL A 604 -0.94 5.28 7.73
C VAL A 604 -0.68 6.24 8.88
N GLY A 605 -1.57 6.22 9.87
CA GLY A 605 -1.47 7.01 11.10
C GLY A 605 -2.38 6.42 12.17
N LEU A 606 -2.13 6.78 13.42
CA LEU A 606 -2.85 6.29 14.60
C LEU A 606 -3.55 7.39 15.39
N SER A 607 -3.54 8.63 14.90
CA SER A 607 -4.17 9.76 15.57
C SER A 607 -5.68 9.51 15.79
N PRO A 608 -6.17 9.64 17.03
CA PRO A 608 -7.59 9.49 17.33
C PRO A 608 -8.45 10.61 16.75
N ARG A 609 -7.82 11.70 16.29
CA ARG A 609 -8.49 12.85 15.69
C ARG A 609 -8.96 12.63 14.24
N GLY A 610 -8.57 11.53 13.58
CA GLY A 610 -9.00 11.25 12.20
C GLY A 610 -8.46 9.98 11.57
N ASP A 611 -7.34 9.44 12.06
CA ASP A 611 -6.69 8.27 11.43
C ASP A 611 -7.24 6.93 11.95
N TRP A 612 -7.33 6.79 13.29
CA TRP A 612 -7.76 5.56 13.93
C TRP A 612 -8.63 5.85 15.16
N GLN A 613 -9.92 5.53 15.06
CA GLN A 613 -10.88 5.69 16.14
C GLN A 613 -11.37 4.32 16.59
N MET A 614 -11.04 3.96 17.81
CA MET A 614 -11.42 2.68 18.43
C MET A 614 -11.75 2.90 19.90
N PRO A 615 -12.82 2.25 20.46
CA PRO A 615 -13.10 2.31 21.89
C PRO A 615 -12.02 1.57 22.69
N SER A 616 -11.66 2.09 23.86
CA SER A 616 -10.68 1.47 24.76
C SER A 616 -11.19 0.18 25.41
N ASP A 617 -12.51 0.05 25.53
CA ASP A 617 -13.17 -1.03 26.27
C ASP A 617 -13.49 -2.25 25.40
N MET A 618 -13.07 -2.26 24.13
CA MET A 618 -13.38 -3.35 23.22
C MET A 618 -12.66 -4.64 23.60
N VAL A 619 -13.34 -5.76 23.38
CA VAL A 619 -12.78 -7.12 23.55
C VAL A 619 -12.30 -7.64 22.19
N TYR A 620 -11.03 -8.01 22.08
CA TYR A 620 -10.42 -8.46 20.82
C TYR A 620 -10.58 -9.96 20.52
N ALA A 621 -11.58 -10.62 21.11
CA ALA A 621 -11.82 -12.07 20.96
C ALA A 621 -11.98 -12.52 19.50
N LEU A 622 -12.61 -11.69 18.66
CA LEU A 622 -12.80 -11.95 17.23
C LEU A 622 -11.46 -12.08 16.49
N TRP A 623 -10.54 -11.18 16.75
CA TRP A 623 -9.19 -11.19 16.15
C TRP A 623 -8.32 -12.29 16.74
N LYS A 624 -8.41 -12.51 18.07
CA LYS A 624 -7.73 -13.62 18.75
C LYS A 624 -8.14 -14.97 18.19
N GLY A 625 -9.41 -15.15 17.83
CA GLY A 625 -9.93 -16.38 17.24
C GLY A 625 -9.36 -16.74 15.86
N GLN A 626 -8.67 -15.80 15.20
CA GLN A 626 -7.99 -16.01 13.92
C GLN A 626 -6.47 -16.25 14.07
N LEU A 627 -5.94 -16.20 15.28
CA LEU A 627 -4.54 -16.56 15.57
C LEU A 627 -4.43 -18.09 15.70
N LYS A 628 -3.30 -18.65 15.26
CA LYS A 628 -2.99 -20.06 15.44
C LYS A 628 -2.47 -20.37 16.83
#